data_cdca44f3dff9d04f20971b1f4d0596f6
#
_entry.id   cdca44f3dff9d04f20971b1f4d0596f6
#
_cell.length_a   1.000
_cell.length_b   1.000
_cell.length_c   1.000
_cell.angle_alpha   90.00
_cell.angle_beta   90.00
_cell.angle_gamma   90.00
#
_symmetry.space_group_name_H-M   'P 1'
#
loop_
_entity.id
_entity.type
_entity.pdbx_description
1 polymer ?
#
loop_
_entity_poly.entity_id
_entity_poly.type
_entity_poly.pdbx_seq_one_letter_code
_entity_poly.pdbx_strand_id
1 'polypeptide(L)'
;NNLLRAIEAQQHLLQLTVWGIKQLQARVLAIESYLKDQQLLGIWGCSGKLICTTAVPWNASWSSRWSNRSLDEIWGSMTWMQWEREIDNYTGLIYTLIEESQIQQEKNEKELLELDNWASLWN
;
A
#
# COMPACT_ATOMS: atom_id res chain seq x y z
N ASN A 1 -27.53 -46.64 -8.20
CA ASN A 1 -26.85 -47.06 -7.02
C ASN A 1 -26.80 -45.94 -5.98
N ASN A 2 -27.41 -46.14 -4.83
CA ASN A 2 -27.55 -45.11 -3.80
C ASN A 2 -26.21 -44.69 -3.19
N LEU A 3 -25.27 -45.62 -3.12
CA LEU A 3 -23.93 -45.35 -2.57
C LEU A 3 -23.13 -44.43 -3.46
N LEU A 4 -23.22 -44.61 -4.76
CA LEU A 4 -22.57 -43.78 -5.75
C LEU A 4 -23.10 -42.34 -5.72
N ARG A 5 -24.43 -42.21 -5.63
CA ARG A 5 -25.10 -40.89 -5.51
C ARG A 5 -24.70 -40.17 -4.23
N ALA A 6 -24.54 -40.88 -3.13
CA ALA A 6 -24.11 -40.31 -1.85
C ALA A 6 -22.66 -39.76 -1.95
N ILE A 7 -21.77 -40.50 -2.61
CA ILE A 7 -20.39 -40.09 -2.81
C ILE A 7 -20.33 -38.84 -3.72
N GLU A 8 -21.11 -38.83 -4.79
CA GLU A 8 -21.19 -37.68 -5.70
C GLU A 8 -21.70 -36.43 -4.98
N ALA A 9 -22.73 -36.59 -4.14
CA ALA A 9 -23.25 -35.48 -3.35
C ALA A 9 -22.24 -34.93 -2.36
N GLN A 10 -21.47 -35.79 -1.69
CA GLN A 10 -20.42 -35.41 -0.77
C GLN A 10 -19.30 -34.67 -1.49
N GLN A 11 -18.90 -35.14 -2.67
CA GLN A 11 -17.88 -34.45 -3.48
C GLN A 11 -18.34 -33.06 -3.87
N HIS A 12 -19.60 -32.91 -4.24
CA HIS A 12 -20.18 -31.63 -4.61
C HIS A 12 -20.18 -30.66 -3.43
N LEU A 13 -20.56 -31.14 -2.23
CA LEU A 13 -20.51 -30.34 -1.01
C LEU A 13 -19.10 -29.94 -0.63
N LEU A 14 -18.11 -30.81 -0.80
CA LEU A 14 -16.69 -30.49 -0.57
C LEU A 14 -16.21 -29.40 -1.52
N GLN A 15 -16.57 -29.47 -2.79
CA GLN A 15 -16.22 -28.43 -3.76
C GLN A 15 -16.82 -27.09 -3.39
N LEU A 16 -18.08 -27.05 -2.96
CA LEU A 16 -18.73 -25.83 -2.51
C LEU A 16 -18.07 -25.26 -1.25
N THR A 17 -17.66 -26.12 -0.32
CA THR A 17 -16.95 -25.72 0.88
C THR A 17 -15.58 -25.08 0.56
N VAL A 18 -14.82 -25.72 -0.33
CA VAL A 18 -13.52 -25.19 -0.78
C VAL A 18 -13.70 -23.85 -1.48
N TRP A 19 -14.71 -23.73 -2.33
CA TRP A 19 -15.02 -22.47 -3.01
C TRP A 19 -15.39 -21.38 -2.00
N GLY A 20 -16.21 -21.71 -1.00
CA GLY A 20 -16.57 -20.78 0.08
C GLY A 20 -15.38 -20.30 0.88
N ILE A 21 -14.44 -21.21 1.19
CA ILE A 21 -13.19 -20.85 1.89
C ILE A 21 -12.36 -19.89 1.03
N LYS A 22 -12.23 -20.14 -0.26
CA LYS A 22 -11.50 -19.23 -1.18
C LYS A 22 -12.14 -17.85 -1.22
N GLN A 23 -13.47 -17.78 -1.22
CA GLN A 23 -14.20 -16.50 -1.18
C GLN A 23 -13.91 -15.75 0.13
N LEU A 24 -13.95 -16.44 1.26
CA LEU A 24 -13.63 -15.84 2.56
C LEU A 24 -12.18 -15.36 2.62
N GLN A 25 -11.24 -16.14 2.10
CA GLN A 25 -9.84 -15.74 2.04
C GLN A 25 -9.66 -14.46 1.21
N ALA A 26 -10.32 -14.38 0.06
CA ALA A 26 -10.26 -13.18 -0.78
C ALA A 26 -10.83 -11.95 -0.05
N ARG A 27 -11.93 -12.12 0.67
CA ARG A 27 -12.55 -11.04 1.45
C ARG A 27 -11.67 -10.59 2.61
N VAL A 28 -11.09 -11.53 3.33
CA VAL A 28 -10.16 -11.23 4.44
C VAL A 28 -8.93 -10.49 3.90
N LEU A 29 -8.39 -10.94 2.79
CA LEU A 29 -7.24 -10.30 2.16
C LEU A 29 -7.55 -8.86 1.75
N ALA A 30 -8.75 -8.62 1.21
CA ALA A 30 -9.20 -7.28 0.86
C ALA A 30 -9.33 -6.37 2.09
N ILE A 31 -9.84 -6.90 3.20
CA ILE A 31 -9.97 -6.16 4.47
C ILE A 31 -8.59 -5.85 5.04
N GLU A 32 -7.69 -6.82 5.06
CA GLU A 32 -6.32 -6.62 5.54
C GLU A 32 -5.59 -5.55 4.73
N SER A 33 -5.73 -5.57 3.41
CA SER A 33 -5.15 -4.59 2.51
C SER A 33 -5.70 -3.20 2.79
N TYR A 34 -7.02 -3.09 2.97
CA TYR A 34 -7.67 -1.83 3.32
C TYR A 34 -7.17 -1.26 4.65
N LEU A 35 -7.10 -2.09 5.69
CA LEU A 35 -6.62 -1.68 7.00
C LEU A 35 -5.15 -1.23 6.95
N LYS A 36 -4.33 -1.93 6.20
CA LYS A 36 -2.93 -1.58 6.00
C LYS A 36 -2.79 -0.22 5.31
N ASP A 37 -3.58 0.03 4.27
CA ASP A 37 -3.60 1.29 3.57
C ASP A 37 -4.07 2.44 4.47
N GLN A 38 -5.10 2.22 5.28
CA GLN A 38 -5.58 3.21 6.25
C GLN A 38 -4.54 3.52 7.31
N GLN A 39 -3.80 2.52 7.75
CA GLN A 39 -2.72 2.70 8.71
C GLN A 39 -1.60 3.57 8.12
N LEU A 40 -1.20 3.31 6.88
CA LEU A 40 -0.20 4.12 6.18
C LEU A 40 -0.66 5.57 6.02
N LEU A 41 -1.90 5.78 5.63
CA LEU A 41 -2.47 7.13 5.52
C LEU A 41 -2.46 7.86 6.86
N GLY A 42 -2.73 7.15 7.95
CA GLY A 42 -2.63 7.70 9.29
C GLY A 42 -1.22 8.14 9.67
N ILE A 43 -0.22 7.28 9.38
CA ILE A 43 1.20 7.57 9.63
C ILE A 43 1.65 8.79 8.82
N TRP A 44 1.16 8.94 7.58
CA TRP A 44 1.51 10.06 6.71
C TRP A 44 0.74 11.35 7.01
N GLY A 45 -0.20 11.32 7.96
CA GLY A 45 -1.05 12.46 8.26
C GLY A 45 -2.11 12.74 7.21
N CYS A 46 -2.48 11.74 6.42
CA CYS A 46 -3.39 11.85 5.28
C CYS A 46 -4.76 11.20 5.52
N SER A 47 -5.06 10.84 6.75
CA SER A 47 -6.30 10.14 7.10
C SER A 47 -7.53 10.97 6.71
N GLY A 48 -8.46 10.38 5.98
CA GLY A 48 -9.69 11.02 5.54
C GLY A 48 -9.53 12.01 4.37
N LYS A 49 -8.35 12.11 3.77
CA LYS A 49 -8.09 12.99 2.63
C LYS A 49 -8.03 12.19 1.33
N LEU A 50 -8.66 12.72 0.29
CA LEU A 50 -8.58 12.14 -1.07
C LEU A 50 -7.26 12.48 -1.75
N ILE A 51 -6.76 13.69 -1.50
CA ILE A 51 -5.48 14.17 -2.03
C ILE A 51 -4.68 14.68 -0.86
N CYS A 52 -3.44 14.26 -0.77
CA CYS A 52 -2.55 14.63 0.32
C CYS A 52 -1.15 14.87 -0.22
N THR A 53 -0.60 16.03 0.12
CA THR A 53 0.78 16.37 -0.26
C THR A 53 1.77 15.87 0.77
N THR A 54 3.01 15.65 0.35
CA THR A 54 4.11 15.24 1.22
C THR A 54 5.25 16.24 1.13
N ALA A 55 6.14 16.23 2.13
CA ALA A 55 7.35 17.02 2.14
C ALA A 55 8.50 16.38 1.34
N VAL A 56 8.31 15.15 0.85
CA VAL A 56 9.32 14.42 0.07
C VAL A 56 9.35 14.93 -1.36
N PRO A 57 10.47 15.50 -1.85
CA PRO A 57 10.57 15.90 -3.23
C PRO A 57 10.65 14.69 -4.15
N TRP A 58 10.09 14.83 -5.35
CA TRP A 58 10.18 13.79 -6.36
C TRP A 58 11.64 13.65 -6.83
N ASN A 59 12.17 12.45 -6.76
CA ASN A 59 13.51 12.18 -7.27
C ASN A 59 13.41 11.77 -8.74
N ALA A 60 14.07 12.53 -9.61
CA ALA A 60 14.04 12.28 -11.06
C ALA A 60 14.54 10.88 -11.43
N SER A 61 15.40 10.27 -10.61
CA SER A 61 15.89 8.90 -10.86
C SER A 61 14.79 7.86 -10.82
N TRP A 62 13.68 8.13 -10.14
CA TRP A 62 12.55 7.18 -10.04
C TRP A 62 11.83 7.02 -11.37
N SER A 63 11.85 8.03 -12.21
CA SER A 63 11.17 8.01 -13.51
C SER A 63 12.12 8.07 -14.71
N SER A 64 13.43 8.25 -14.50
CA SER A 64 14.42 8.41 -15.58
C SER A 64 14.48 7.19 -16.52
N ARG A 65 14.23 6.01 -15.98
CA ARG A 65 14.23 4.77 -16.75
C ARG A 65 13.09 4.71 -17.77
N TRP A 66 12.03 5.46 -17.52
CA TRP A 66 10.80 5.44 -18.30
C TRP A 66 10.65 6.67 -19.21
N SER A 67 11.29 7.77 -18.87
CA SER A 67 11.11 9.05 -19.56
C SER A 67 11.58 9.07 -21.01
N ASN A 68 12.55 8.19 -21.36
CA ASN A 68 13.14 8.09 -22.69
C ASN A 68 12.60 6.91 -23.52
N ARG A 69 11.61 6.18 -22.99
CA ARG A 69 11.05 5.02 -23.67
C ARG A 69 9.66 5.33 -24.20
N SER A 70 9.39 4.90 -25.43
CA SER A 70 8.04 4.94 -25.97
C SER A 70 7.14 3.92 -25.29
N LEU A 71 5.83 4.14 -25.33
CA LEU A 71 4.86 3.19 -24.80
C LEU A 71 4.99 1.81 -25.47
N ASP A 72 5.27 1.79 -26.76
CA ASP A 72 5.46 0.54 -27.51
C ASP A 72 6.66 -0.26 -27.02
N GLU A 73 7.75 0.40 -26.67
CA GLU A 73 8.93 -0.26 -26.12
C GLU A 73 8.64 -0.84 -24.73
N ILE A 74 7.93 -0.12 -23.89
CA ILE A 74 7.55 -0.59 -22.56
C ILE A 74 6.63 -1.81 -22.65
N TRP A 75 5.57 -1.70 -23.46
CA TRP A 75 4.59 -2.78 -23.62
C TRP A 75 5.11 -3.96 -24.42
N GLY A 76 6.06 -3.75 -25.31
CA GLY A 76 6.66 -4.80 -26.14
C GLY A 76 7.74 -5.61 -25.47
N SER A 77 8.51 -5.02 -24.55
CA SER A 77 9.69 -5.64 -23.93
C SER A 77 9.48 -6.11 -22.51
N MET A 78 8.34 -5.77 -21.89
CA MET A 78 8.13 -6.00 -20.47
C MET A 78 6.79 -6.68 -20.21
N THR A 79 6.81 -7.73 -19.38
CA THR A 79 5.58 -8.38 -18.90
C THR A 79 4.95 -7.58 -17.76
N TRP A 80 3.65 -7.82 -17.51
CA TRP A 80 2.95 -7.24 -16.37
C TRP A 80 3.64 -7.52 -15.04
N MET A 81 4.14 -8.75 -14.87
CA MET A 81 4.84 -9.16 -13.64
C MET A 81 6.13 -8.38 -13.41
N GLN A 82 6.89 -8.14 -14.48
CA GLN A 82 8.12 -7.35 -14.42
C GLN A 82 7.82 -5.89 -14.11
N TRP A 83 6.78 -5.34 -14.74
CA TRP A 83 6.33 -3.97 -14.51
C TRP A 83 5.93 -3.78 -13.05
N GLU A 84 5.05 -4.63 -12.52
CA GLU A 84 4.60 -4.56 -11.14
C GLU A 84 5.77 -4.66 -10.16
N ARG A 85 6.70 -5.55 -10.41
CA ARG A 85 7.89 -5.71 -9.56
C ARG A 85 8.75 -4.48 -9.51
N GLU A 86 8.97 -3.82 -10.64
CA GLU A 86 9.76 -2.60 -10.69
C GLU A 86 9.03 -1.42 -10.01
N ILE A 87 7.74 -1.29 -10.24
CA ILE A 87 6.94 -0.26 -9.58
C ILE A 87 6.91 -0.49 -8.06
N ASP A 88 6.79 -1.73 -7.61
CA ASP A 88 6.81 -2.07 -6.18
C ASP A 88 8.11 -1.65 -5.50
N ASN A 89 9.25 -1.80 -6.16
CA ASN A 89 10.54 -1.37 -5.61
C ASN A 89 10.56 0.13 -5.32
N TYR A 90 10.07 0.95 -6.25
CA TYR A 90 9.99 2.41 -6.05
C TYR A 90 8.91 2.78 -5.05
N THR A 91 7.78 2.09 -5.07
CA THR A 91 6.68 2.32 -4.14
C THR A 91 7.12 2.12 -2.70
N GLY A 92 7.83 1.02 -2.41
CA GLY A 92 8.36 0.75 -1.08
C GLY A 92 9.33 1.82 -0.61
N LEU A 93 10.24 2.26 -1.48
CA LEU A 93 11.19 3.32 -1.18
C LEU A 93 10.48 4.65 -0.90
N ILE A 94 9.54 5.02 -1.75
CA ILE A 94 8.77 6.26 -1.60
C ILE A 94 7.97 6.25 -0.29
N TYR A 95 7.33 5.14 0.05
CA TYR A 95 6.58 4.99 1.29
C TYR A 95 7.47 5.15 2.51
N THR A 96 8.66 4.56 2.50
CA THR A 96 9.64 4.71 3.58
C THR A 96 10.07 6.18 3.74
N LEU A 97 10.34 6.88 2.66
CA LEU A 97 10.72 8.28 2.69
C LEU A 97 9.60 9.18 3.21
N ILE A 98 8.35 8.92 2.83
CA ILE A 98 7.19 9.67 3.33
C ILE A 98 7.03 9.46 4.83
N GLU A 99 7.16 8.22 5.30
CA GLU A 99 7.07 7.90 6.72
C GLU A 99 8.16 8.60 7.53
N GLU A 100 9.41 8.52 7.08
CA GLU A 100 10.54 9.18 7.74
C GLU A 100 10.37 10.69 7.77
N SER A 101 9.92 11.29 6.67
CA SER A 101 9.65 12.72 6.58
C SER A 101 8.55 13.16 7.56
N GLN A 102 7.51 12.37 7.71
CA GLN A 102 6.41 12.66 8.62
C GLN A 102 6.88 12.61 10.08
N ILE A 103 7.66 11.60 10.44
CA ILE A 103 8.25 11.47 11.78
C ILE A 103 9.14 12.66 12.09
N GLN A 104 9.98 13.07 11.15
CA GLN A 104 10.87 14.23 11.31
C GLN A 104 10.07 15.53 11.47
N GLN A 105 9.00 15.68 10.70
CA GLN A 105 8.14 16.87 10.79
C GLN A 105 7.43 16.96 12.14
N GLU A 106 6.90 15.86 12.65
CA GLU A 106 6.27 15.81 13.97
C GLU A 106 7.27 16.13 15.08
N LYS A 107 8.49 15.62 14.98
CA LYS A 107 9.55 15.93 15.90
C LYS A 107 9.91 17.42 15.88
N ASN A 108 10.02 18.01 14.71
CA ASN A 108 10.32 19.43 14.54
C ASN A 108 9.22 20.30 15.13
N GLU A 109 7.97 19.96 14.91
CA GLU A 109 6.82 20.68 15.48
C GLU A 109 6.83 20.62 17.01
N LYS A 110 7.14 19.47 17.57
CA LYS A 110 7.25 19.28 19.02
C LYS A 110 8.39 20.14 19.61
N GLU A 111 9.53 20.17 18.98
CA GLU A 111 10.66 20.99 19.40
C GLU A 111 10.34 22.49 19.35
N LEU A 112 9.63 22.92 18.32
CA LEU A 112 9.19 24.32 18.19
C LEU A 112 8.20 24.70 19.29
N LEU A 113 7.25 23.81 19.64
CA LEU A 113 6.33 24.02 20.74
C LEU A 113 7.04 24.13 22.08
N GLU A 114 8.03 23.30 22.32
CA GLU A 114 8.85 23.34 23.54
C GLU A 114 9.62 24.65 23.64
N LEU A 115 10.17 25.14 22.53
CA LEU A 115 10.86 26.43 22.47
C LEU A 115 9.91 27.60 22.74
N ASP A 116 8.70 27.57 22.18
CA ASP A 116 7.68 28.58 22.43
C ASP A 116 7.26 28.63 23.90
N ASN A 117 7.07 27.45 24.51
CA ASN A 117 6.75 27.35 25.92
C ASN A 117 7.87 27.90 26.79
N TRP A 118 9.11 27.66 26.43
CA TRP A 118 10.30 28.18 27.09
C TRP A 118 10.37 29.69 26.99
N ALA A 119 10.15 30.24 25.80
CA ALA A 119 10.15 31.68 25.56
C ALA A 119 9.05 32.40 26.38
N SER A 120 7.89 31.79 26.50
CA SER A 120 6.78 32.35 27.27
C SER A 120 7.02 32.38 28.77
N LEU A 121 7.88 31.49 29.28
CA LEU A 121 8.29 31.47 30.70
C LEU A 121 9.20 32.65 31.07
N TRP A 122 9.91 33.23 30.11
CA TRP A 122 10.85 34.35 30.32
C TRP A 122 10.23 35.73 30.10
N ASN A 123 9.04 35.78 29.60
CA ASN A 123 8.26 36.99 29.41
C ASN A 123 7.24 37.19 30.57
#